data_8dd6a8f6e174aba0b7e2f184997926de
#
_entry.id   8dd6a8f6e174aba0b7e2f184997926de
#
_cell.length_a   1.000
_cell.length_b   1.000
_cell.length_c   1.000
_cell.angle_alpha   90.00
_cell.angle_beta   90.00
_cell.angle_gamma   90.00
#
_symmetry.space_group_name_H-M   'P 1'
#
loop_
_entity.id
_entity.type
_entity.pdbx_description
1 polymer ?
#
loop_
_entity_poly.entity_id
_entity_poly.type
_entity_poly.pdbx_seq_one_letter_code
_entity_poly.pdbx_strand_id
1 'polypeptide(L)'
;MITKKINFRDPVVERVVDRFISRSDEGYKKYGQTLDEERAQGVKGLQDYINDVQEELMDAVLYLQSVQEEIQDLKEELLVLRAEQM
;
A
#
# COMPACT_ATOMS: atom_id res chain seq x y z
N MET A 1 -21.03 -12.18 -1.42
CA MET A 1 -20.00 -11.36 -2.09
C MET A 1 -20.58 -10.58 -3.26
N ILE A 2 -20.02 -9.44 -3.54
CA ILE A 2 -20.45 -8.63 -4.68
C ILE A 2 -19.45 -8.88 -5.82
N THR A 3 -19.97 -9.20 -7.01
CA THR A 3 -19.13 -9.42 -8.19
C THR A 3 -19.45 -8.38 -9.24
N LYS A 4 -18.40 -7.75 -9.77
CA LYS A 4 -18.52 -6.79 -10.87
C LYS A 4 -17.46 -7.09 -11.92
N LYS A 5 -17.83 -6.96 -13.20
CA LYS A 5 -16.86 -6.98 -14.30
C LYS A 5 -16.34 -5.56 -14.51
N ILE A 6 -15.04 -5.40 -14.49
CA ILE A 6 -14.37 -4.10 -14.67
C ILE A 6 -13.43 -4.20 -15.87
N ASN A 7 -13.53 -3.21 -16.75
CA ASN A 7 -12.61 -3.07 -17.86
C ASN A 7 -11.51 -2.07 -17.49
N PHE A 8 -10.25 -2.47 -17.65
CA PHE A 8 -9.12 -1.62 -17.34
C PHE A 8 -8.45 -1.14 -18.63
N ARG A 9 -8.26 0.15 -18.76
CA ARG A 9 -7.46 0.73 -19.83
C ARG A 9 -5.97 0.64 -19.53
N ASP A 10 -5.62 0.79 -18.26
CA ASP A 10 -4.25 0.88 -17.77
C ASP A 10 -3.90 -0.38 -16.97
N PRO A 11 -2.92 -1.18 -17.44
CA PRO A 11 -2.47 -2.36 -16.69
C PRO A 11 -1.90 -2.06 -15.30
N VAL A 12 -1.38 -0.86 -15.07
CA VAL A 12 -0.91 -0.43 -13.74
C VAL A 12 -2.08 -0.34 -12.77
N VAL A 13 -3.20 0.22 -13.23
CA VAL A 13 -4.41 0.33 -12.42
C VAL A 13 -4.96 -1.06 -12.08
N GLU A 14 -4.97 -1.96 -13.04
CA GLU A 14 -5.38 -3.36 -12.80
C GLU A 14 -4.55 -4.00 -11.68
N ARG A 15 -3.22 -3.88 -11.75
CA ARG A 15 -2.33 -4.44 -10.73
C ARG A 15 -2.57 -3.87 -9.35
N VAL A 16 -2.84 -2.56 -9.26
CA VAL A 16 -3.14 -1.91 -7.98
C VAL A 16 -4.48 -2.39 -7.42
N VAL A 17 -5.50 -2.50 -8.28
CA VAL A 17 -6.82 -3.01 -7.86
C VAL A 17 -6.73 -4.45 -7.36
N ASP A 18 -5.97 -5.31 -8.04
CA ASP A 18 -5.75 -6.69 -7.59
C ASP A 18 -5.12 -6.73 -6.20
N ARG A 19 -4.18 -5.83 -5.92
CA ARG A 19 -3.58 -5.71 -4.59
C ARG A 19 -4.57 -5.23 -3.54
N PHE A 20 -5.47 -4.32 -3.88
CA PHE A 20 -6.54 -3.89 -2.96
C PHE A 20 -7.45 -5.06 -2.60
N ILE A 21 -7.82 -5.87 -3.56
CA ILE A 21 -8.66 -7.05 -3.33
C ILE A 21 -7.96 -8.02 -2.39
N SER A 22 -6.71 -8.36 -2.67
CA SER A 22 -5.91 -9.26 -1.83
C SER A 22 -5.79 -8.74 -0.40
N ARG A 23 -5.52 -7.45 -0.24
CA ARG A 23 -5.41 -6.83 1.08
C ARG A 23 -6.73 -6.86 1.84
N SER A 24 -7.84 -6.62 1.15
CA SER A 24 -9.18 -6.70 1.73
C SER A 24 -9.48 -8.11 2.23
N ASP A 25 -9.15 -9.13 1.44
CA ASP A 25 -9.37 -10.52 1.83
C ASP A 25 -8.49 -10.93 3.03
N GLU A 26 -7.24 -10.49 3.06
CA GLU A 26 -6.35 -10.71 4.19
C GLU A 26 -6.90 -10.07 5.47
N GLY A 27 -7.39 -8.85 5.37
CA GLY A 27 -8.00 -8.14 6.49
C GLY A 27 -9.22 -8.88 7.01
N TYR A 28 -10.08 -9.38 6.13
CA TYR A 28 -11.24 -10.16 6.51
C TYR A 28 -10.86 -11.46 7.24
N LYS A 29 -9.86 -12.17 6.75
CA LYS A 29 -9.35 -13.38 7.39
C LYS A 29 -8.80 -13.10 8.79
N LYS A 30 -8.14 -11.96 8.95
CA LYS A 30 -7.50 -11.57 10.22
C LYS A 30 -8.50 -11.07 11.25
N TYR A 31 -9.46 -10.24 10.84
CA TYR A 31 -10.37 -9.55 11.76
C TYR A 31 -11.78 -10.13 11.80
N GLY A 32 -12.14 -11.00 10.85
CA GLY A 32 -13.43 -11.64 10.81
C GLY A 32 -14.60 -10.76 10.41
N GLN A 33 -14.31 -9.55 9.91
CA GLN A 33 -15.34 -8.61 9.48
C GLN A 33 -14.82 -7.66 8.39
N THR A 34 -15.73 -7.08 7.63
CA THR A 34 -15.41 -6.06 6.63
C THR A 34 -15.35 -4.68 7.28
N LEU A 35 -14.76 -3.70 6.58
CA LEU A 35 -14.79 -2.30 7.03
C LEU A 35 -16.22 -1.76 7.13
N ASP A 36 -17.08 -2.18 6.23
CA ASP A 36 -18.49 -1.79 6.25
C ASP A 36 -19.19 -2.29 7.51
N GLU A 37 -18.96 -3.54 7.88
CA GLU A 37 -19.48 -4.12 9.13
C GLU A 37 -18.91 -3.43 10.37
N GLU A 38 -17.62 -3.15 10.41
CA GLU A 38 -16.97 -2.44 11.51
C GLU A 38 -17.58 -1.05 11.69
N ARG A 39 -17.77 -0.32 10.59
CA ARG A 39 -18.39 1.01 10.62
C ARG A 39 -19.82 0.95 11.11
N ALA A 40 -20.59 -0.04 10.67
CA ALA A 40 -21.97 -0.23 11.09
C ALA A 40 -22.10 -0.52 12.60
N GLN A 41 -21.11 -1.19 13.18
CA GLN A 41 -21.08 -1.48 14.62
C GLN A 41 -20.73 -0.25 15.47
N GLY A 42 -20.19 0.80 14.88
CA GLY A 42 -19.86 2.04 15.57
C GLY A 42 -18.75 1.92 16.60
N VAL A 43 -17.86 0.94 16.46
CA VAL A 43 -16.74 0.71 17.39
C VAL A 43 -15.71 1.81 17.32
N LYS A 44 -15.45 2.34 16.12
CA LYS A 44 -14.54 3.46 15.89
C LYS A 44 -15.32 4.72 15.52
N GLY A 45 -14.93 5.85 16.12
CA GLY A 45 -15.47 7.16 15.78
C GLY A 45 -14.65 7.82 14.67
N LEU A 46 -15.11 8.99 14.24
CA LEU A 46 -14.46 9.78 13.19
C LEU A 46 -13.00 10.09 13.53
N GLN A 47 -12.73 10.46 14.78
CA GLN A 47 -11.36 10.79 15.21
C GLN A 47 -10.43 9.58 15.14
N ASP A 48 -10.93 8.38 15.43
CA ASP A 48 -10.13 7.16 15.34
C ASP A 48 -9.71 6.88 13.89
N TYR A 49 -10.62 7.04 12.93
CA TYR A 49 -10.30 6.88 11.51
C TYR A 49 -9.29 7.93 11.04
N ILE A 50 -9.42 9.17 11.49
CA ILE A 50 -8.47 10.24 11.16
C ILE A 50 -7.07 9.90 11.70
N ASN A 51 -6.97 9.45 12.93
CA ASN A 51 -5.70 9.07 13.54
C ASN A 51 -5.05 7.90 12.79
N ASP A 52 -5.84 6.89 12.42
CA ASP A 52 -5.35 5.75 11.65
C ASP A 52 -4.78 6.18 10.30
N VAL A 53 -5.48 7.07 9.58
CA VAL A 53 -5.00 7.60 8.30
C VAL A 53 -3.71 8.40 8.48
N GLN A 54 -3.62 9.22 9.50
CA GLN A 54 -2.41 9.99 9.79
C GLN A 54 -1.21 9.09 10.04
N GLU A 55 -1.40 8.04 10.83
CA GLU A 55 -0.34 7.06 11.12
C GLU A 55 0.11 6.35 9.85
N GLU A 56 -0.82 5.92 9.01
CA GLU A 56 -0.50 5.28 7.72
C GLU A 56 0.25 6.23 6.77
N LEU A 57 -0.12 7.51 6.76
CA LEU A 57 0.58 8.51 5.95
C LEU A 57 2.01 8.74 6.46
N MET A 58 2.22 8.76 7.78
CA MET A 58 3.56 8.84 8.35
C MET A 58 4.41 7.65 7.95
N ASP A 59 3.87 6.44 8.04
CA ASP A 59 4.55 5.22 7.61
C ASP A 59 4.88 5.26 6.12
N ALA A 60 3.97 5.76 5.29
CA ALA A 60 4.20 5.92 3.85
C ALA A 60 5.38 6.83 3.57
N VAL A 61 5.51 7.95 4.30
CA VAL A 61 6.66 8.86 4.17
C VAL A 61 7.96 8.17 4.55
N LEU A 62 7.97 7.39 5.63
CA LEU A 62 9.16 6.65 6.06
C LEU A 62 9.57 5.59 5.03
N TYR A 63 8.61 4.87 4.46
CA TYR A 63 8.90 3.91 3.39
C TYR A 63 9.45 4.59 2.14
N LEU A 64 8.89 5.73 1.75
CA LEU A 64 9.40 6.49 0.62
C LEU A 64 10.84 6.96 0.86
N GLN A 65 11.16 7.40 2.07
CA GLN A 65 12.53 7.79 2.42
C GLN A 65 13.47 6.59 2.31
N SER A 66 13.05 5.43 2.80
CA SER A 66 13.85 4.20 2.69
C SER A 66 14.10 3.83 1.22
N VAL A 67 13.08 3.96 0.36
CA VAL A 67 13.22 3.71 -1.07
C VAL A 67 14.22 4.67 -1.71
N GLN A 68 14.16 5.96 -1.36
CA GLN A 68 15.10 6.94 -1.89
C GLN A 68 16.53 6.64 -1.49
N GLU A 69 16.76 6.21 -0.24
CA GLU A 69 18.08 5.82 0.24
C GLU A 69 18.59 4.58 -0.48
N GLU A 70 17.74 3.58 -0.69
CA GLU A 70 18.08 2.39 -1.48
C GLU A 70 18.43 2.74 -2.93
N ILE A 71 17.69 3.66 -3.55
CA ILE A 71 18.00 4.13 -4.90
C ILE A 71 19.36 4.83 -4.93
N GLN A 72 19.69 5.63 -3.93
CA GLN A 72 20.97 6.30 -3.84
C GLN A 72 22.11 5.31 -3.72
N ASP A 73 21.97 4.30 -2.87
CA ASP A 73 22.94 3.22 -2.71
C ASP A 73 23.16 2.46 -4.02
N LEU A 74 22.08 2.13 -4.73
CA LEU A 74 22.16 1.48 -6.04
C LEU A 74 22.88 2.33 -7.08
N LYS A 75 22.65 3.64 -7.09
CA LYS A 75 23.33 4.57 -7.98
C LYS A 75 24.85 4.59 -7.69
N GLU A 76 25.22 4.59 -6.43
CA GLU A 76 26.61 4.57 -6.01
C GLU A 76 27.30 3.26 -6.43
N GLU A 77 26.64 2.12 -6.23
CA GLU A 77 27.12 0.82 -6.69
C GLU A 77 27.34 0.78 -8.19
N LEU A 78 26.40 1.33 -8.96
CA LEU A 78 26.53 1.39 -10.43
C LEU A 78 27.70 2.25 -10.86
N LEU A 79 27.95 3.36 -10.19
CA LEU A 79 29.10 4.23 -10.48
C LEU A 79 30.42 3.50 -10.21
N VAL A 80 30.51 2.76 -9.12
CA VAL A 80 31.69 1.95 -8.78
C VAL A 80 31.92 0.88 -9.84
N LEU A 81 30.90 0.13 -10.21
CA LEU A 81 30.98 -0.91 -11.23
C LEU A 81 31.42 -0.36 -12.59
N ARG A 82 30.89 0.80 -12.99
CA ARG A 82 31.32 1.47 -14.23
C ARG A 82 32.78 1.89 -14.20
N ALA A 83 33.24 2.42 -13.08
CA ALA A 83 34.62 2.80 -12.91
C ALA A 83 35.59 1.60 -12.99
N GLU A 84 35.18 0.45 -12.44
CA GLU A 84 35.98 -0.79 -12.50
C GLU A 84 36.10 -1.35 -13.93
N GLN A 85 35.10 -1.08 -14.79
CA GLN A 85 35.09 -1.55 -16.19
C GLN A 85 35.90 -0.65 -17.13
N MET A 86 36.28 0.52 -16.69
CA MET A 86 37.10 1.46 -17.45
C MET A 86 38.60 1.23 -17.12
#